data_704a9ea26c56beb048273b9d6382a472
#
_entry.id   704a9ea26c56beb048273b9d6382a472
#
_cell.length_a   1.000
_cell.length_b   1.000
_cell.length_c   1.000
_cell.angle_alpha   90.00
_cell.angle_beta   90.00
_cell.angle_gamma   90.00
#
_symmetry.space_group_name_H-M   'P 1'
#
loop_
_entity.id
_entity.type
_entity.pdbx_description
1 polymer ?
#
loop_
_entity_poly.entity_id
_entity_poly.type
_entity_poly.pdbx_seq_one_letter_code
_entity_poly.pdbx_strand_id
1 'polypeptide(L)'
;VANDFINTGYDVIISGIDTTEGLTEAKKASAAGKSVWGIPYDYIGSCEEGAEVCLGVPYFNWGPTYLVNIKAAMEGNFQPHFELNSPDWADINNKETSAIGFVKGTALSAEAAAKLDEFIAALAGGLNLWTGPLNLQDGTAYLADGVVATDQEIWYLPQLLEGMEGQSVSE
;
A
#
# COMPACT_ATOMS: atom_id res chain seq x y z
N VAL A 1 -5.03 -3.64 -18.72
CA VAL A 1 -4.15 -4.09 -17.62
C VAL A 1 -4.93 -4.91 -16.60
N ALA A 2 -5.92 -4.34 -15.83
CA ALA A 2 -6.66 -5.13 -14.82
C ALA A 2 -7.31 -6.40 -15.41
N ASN A 3 -7.97 -6.27 -16.55
CA ASN A 3 -8.58 -7.42 -17.27
C ASN A 3 -7.55 -8.45 -17.72
N ASP A 4 -6.34 -8.03 -18.07
CA ASP A 4 -5.28 -8.98 -18.48
C ASP A 4 -4.85 -9.82 -17.28
N PHE A 5 -4.65 -9.20 -16.11
CA PHE A 5 -4.39 -9.93 -14.88
C PHE A 5 -5.53 -10.89 -14.51
N ILE A 6 -6.78 -10.43 -14.53
CA ILE A 6 -7.95 -11.28 -14.25
C ILE A 6 -8.04 -12.47 -15.23
N ASN A 7 -7.73 -12.26 -16.51
CA ASN A 7 -7.78 -13.31 -17.51
C ASN A 7 -6.59 -14.28 -17.42
N THR A 8 -5.49 -13.88 -16.84
CA THR A 8 -4.33 -14.75 -16.57
C THR A 8 -4.41 -15.46 -15.21
N GLY A 9 -5.47 -15.22 -14.42
CA GLY A 9 -5.77 -15.99 -13.22
C GLY A 9 -5.46 -15.29 -11.89
N TYR A 10 -5.11 -14.00 -11.91
CA TYR A 10 -4.99 -13.24 -10.68
C TYR A 10 -6.37 -12.96 -10.07
N ASP A 11 -6.51 -13.18 -8.80
CA ASP A 11 -7.77 -13.08 -8.05
C ASP A 11 -7.85 -11.83 -7.15
N VAL A 12 -6.75 -11.12 -6.93
CA VAL A 12 -6.72 -9.83 -6.22
C VAL A 12 -6.03 -8.79 -7.09
N ILE A 13 -6.74 -7.70 -7.37
CA ILE A 13 -6.24 -6.56 -8.13
C ILE A 13 -5.97 -5.40 -7.18
N ILE A 14 -4.70 -5.08 -6.99
CA ILE A 14 -4.28 -3.90 -6.22
C ILE A 14 -4.01 -2.77 -7.22
N SER A 15 -4.65 -1.62 -7.02
CA SER A 15 -4.39 -0.42 -7.81
C SER A 15 -3.41 0.50 -7.08
N GLY A 16 -2.45 1.05 -7.82
CA GLY A 16 -1.53 2.09 -7.34
C GLY A 16 -1.69 3.39 -8.13
N ILE A 17 -2.86 3.63 -8.72
CA ILE A 17 -3.21 4.84 -9.46
C ILE A 17 -4.49 5.46 -8.89
N ASP A 18 -4.64 6.77 -9.04
CA ASP A 18 -5.72 7.59 -8.45
C ASP A 18 -7.08 7.39 -9.13
N THR A 19 -7.38 6.16 -9.50
CA THR A 19 -8.64 5.78 -10.16
C THR A 19 -9.15 4.44 -9.65
N THR A 20 -10.45 4.18 -9.81
CA THR A 20 -11.14 2.99 -9.31
C THR A 20 -11.39 1.93 -10.39
N GLU A 21 -10.80 2.08 -11.58
CA GLU A 21 -11.00 1.13 -12.68
C GLU A 21 -10.61 -0.31 -12.31
N GLY A 22 -9.54 -0.51 -11.53
CA GLY A 22 -9.15 -1.83 -11.05
C GLY A 22 -10.27 -2.50 -10.23
N LEU A 23 -10.88 -1.77 -9.31
CA LEU A 23 -12.03 -2.22 -8.51
C LEU A 23 -13.26 -2.46 -9.39
N THR A 24 -13.52 -1.57 -10.34
CA THR A 24 -14.64 -1.69 -11.29
C THR A 24 -14.53 -2.96 -12.14
N GLU A 25 -13.34 -3.29 -12.63
CA GLU A 25 -13.12 -4.51 -13.41
C GLU A 25 -13.21 -5.78 -12.53
N ALA A 26 -12.73 -5.73 -11.28
CA ALA A 26 -12.94 -6.81 -10.31
C ALA A 26 -14.43 -7.05 -10.05
N LYS A 27 -15.22 -5.98 -9.87
CA LYS A 27 -16.68 -6.03 -9.71
C LYS A 27 -17.38 -6.68 -10.91
N LYS A 28 -17.03 -6.28 -12.14
CA LYS A 28 -17.57 -6.88 -13.37
C LYS A 28 -17.21 -8.37 -13.48
N ALA A 29 -15.97 -8.73 -13.17
CA ALA A 29 -15.52 -10.11 -13.21
C ALA A 29 -16.24 -10.99 -12.16
N SER A 30 -16.42 -10.47 -10.96
CA SER A 30 -17.17 -11.11 -9.88
C SER A 30 -18.65 -11.31 -10.27
N ALA A 31 -19.29 -10.30 -10.86
CA ALA A 31 -20.64 -10.41 -11.39
C ALA A 31 -20.77 -11.46 -12.51
N ALA A 32 -19.70 -11.74 -13.24
CA ALA A 32 -19.60 -12.79 -14.24
C ALA A 32 -19.24 -14.17 -13.64
N GLY A 33 -19.19 -14.31 -12.33
CA GLY A 33 -18.96 -15.58 -11.62
C GLY A 33 -17.49 -15.92 -11.35
N LYS A 34 -16.56 -14.99 -11.57
CA LYS A 34 -15.15 -15.16 -11.18
C LYS A 34 -14.96 -14.76 -9.72
N SER A 35 -14.05 -15.45 -9.02
CA SER A 35 -13.63 -15.07 -7.67
C SER A 35 -12.51 -14.02 -7.78
N VAL A 36 -12.88 -12.74 -7.83
CA VAL A 36 -11.93 -11.63 -7.98
C VAL A 36 -12.30 -10.50 -7.03
N TRP A 37 -11.30 -9.94 -6.40
CA TRP A 37 -11.42 -8.83 -5.45
C TRP A 37 -10.52 -7.67 -5.85
N GLY A 38 -10.79 -6.50 -5.28
CA GLY A 38 -10.01 -5.29 -5.52
C GLY A 38 -9.57 -4.60 -4.24
N ILE A 39 -8.41 -3.96 -4.33
CA ILE A 39 -7.89 -3.04 -3.31
C ILE A 39 -7.57 -1.74 -4.06
N PRO A 40 -8.50 -0.77 -4.08
CA PRO A 40 -8.23 0.57 -4.59
C PRO A 40 -7.26 1.29 -3.65
N TYR A 41 -6.84 2.50 -4.03
CA TYR A 41 -5.75 3.21 -3.40
C TYR A 41 -6.10 4.69 -3.21
N ASP A 42 -5.37 5.36 -2.33
CA ASP A 42 -5.31 6.80 -2.09
C ASP A 42 -6.49 7.40 -1.31
N TYR A 43 -7.72 7.26 -1.79
CA TYR A 43 -8.89 7.90 -1.18
C TYR A 43 -9.65 6.94 -0.26
N ILE A 44 -9.90 7.37 0.98
CA ILE A 44 -10.53 6.56 2.03
C ILE A 44 -11.91 5.97 1.64
N GLY A 45 -12.66 6.65 0.77
CA GLY A 45 -13.99 6.25 0.29
C GLY A 45 -13.96 5.36 -0.97
N SER A 46 -12.81 5.01 -1.52
CA SER A 46 -12.72 4.31 -2.81
C SER A 46 -13.43 2.95 -2.87
N CYS A 47 -13.65 2.29 -1.71
CA CYS A 47 -14.40 1.05 -1.66
C CYS A 47 -15.92 1.22 -1.97
N GLU A 48 -16.46 2.42 -1.91
CA GLU A 48 -17.90 2.67 -2.11
C GLU A 48 -18.37 2.28 -3.52
N GLU A 49 -17.48 2.36 -4.52
CA GLU A 49 -17.82 2.00 -5.91
C GLU A 49 -17.92 0.48 -6.16
N GLY A 50 -17.44 -0.36 -5.27
CA GLY A 50 -17.44 -1.81 -5.41
C GLY A 50 -17.31 -2.52 -4.06
N ALA A 51 -18.13 -2.13 -3.08
CA ALA A 51 -18.05 -2.62 -1.71
C ALA A 51 -18.13 -4.16 -1.61
N GLU A 52 -18.87 -4.79 -2.52
CA GLU A 52 -19.06 -6.24 -2.58
C GLU A 52 -17.80 -7.03 -2.96
N VAL A 53 -16.78 -6.36 -3.55
CA VAL A 53 -15.50 -6.98 -3.96
C VAL A 53 -14.31 -6.25 -3.36
N CYS A 54 -14.51 -5.17 -2.59
CA CYS A 54 -13.45 -4.43 -1.98
C CYS A 54 -12.95 -5.10 -0.70
N LEU A 55 -11.66 -5.48 -0.69
CA LEU A 55 -11.00 -6.04 0.50
C LEU A 55 -10.55 -4.97 1.49
N GLY A 56 -10.30 -3.76 1.01
CA GLY A 56 -9.86 -2.63 1.80
C GLY A 56 -9.22 -1.55 0.96
N VAL A 57 -8.86 -0.44 1.57
CA VAL A 57 -8.19 0.67 0.90
C VAL A 57 -7.09 1.26 1.78
N PRO A 58 -5.82 1.22 1.35
CA PRO A 58 -4.79 2.08 1.89
C PRO A 58 -5.03 3.51 1.40
N TYR A 59 -4.96 4.47 2.30
CA TYR A 59 -5.22 5.87 1.96
C TYR A 59 -4.20 6.81 2.57
N PHE A 60 -4.01 7.97 1.94
CA PHE A 60 -3.20 9.04 2.49
C PHE A 60 -4.05 10.04 3.27
N ASN A 61 -3.49 10.47 4.38
CA ASN A 61 -4.03 11.56 5.19
C ASN A 61 -3.02 12.72 5.19
N TRP A 62 -3.19 13.63 4.26
CA TRP A 62 -2.27 14.75 4.02
C TRP A 62 -2.32 15.82 5.13
N GLY A 63 -3.42 15.85 5.92
CA GLY A 63 -3.71 16.91 6.89
C GLY A 63 -2.60 17.16 7.90
N PRO A 64 -2.14 16.16 8.67
CA PRO A 64 -1.15 16.36 9.73
C PRO A 64 0.15 16.99 9.20
N THR A 65 0.72 16.43 8.14
CA THR A 65 1.97 16.93 7.53
C THR A 65 1.80 18.32 6.93
N TYR A 66 0.69 18.60 6.26
CA TYR A 66 0.41 19.93 5.71
C TYR A 66 0.30 20.98 6.82
N LEU A 67 -0.35 20.66 7.94
CA LEU A 67 -0.43 21.59 9.08
C LEU A 67 0.93 21.94 9.67
N VAL A 68 1.83 20.96 9.79
CA VAL A 68 3.21 21.19 10.26
C VAL A 68 3.94 22.11 9.29
N ASN A 69 3.92 21.80 8.00
CA ASN A 69 4.61 22.56 6.97
C ASN A 69 4.06 23.98 6.82
N ILE A 70 2.74 24.16 6.87
CA ILE A 70 2.10 25.49 6.83
C ILE A 70 2.51 26.34 8.03
N LYS A 71 2.50 25.77 9.24
CA LYS A 71 2.97 26.50 10.44
C LYS A 71 4.43 26.92 10.31
N ALA A 72 5.31 26.00 9.90
CA ALA A 72 6.72 26.32 9.68
C ALA A 72 6.91 27.44 8.64
N ALA A 73 6.13 27.43 7.55
CA ALA A 73 6.16 28.49 6.55
C ALA A 73 5.67 29.83 7.09
N MET A 74 4.59 29.84 7.88
CA MET A 74 4.06 31.07 8.53
C MET A 74 5.05 31.66 9.52
N GLU A 75 5.84 30.83 10.20
CA GLU A 75 6.89 31.24 11.15
C GLU A 75 8.21 31.59 10.46
N GLY A 76 8.33 31.43 9.15
CA GLY A 76 9.53 31.73 8.36
C GLY A 76 10.67 30.74 8.56
N ASN A 77 10.41 29.54 9.07
CA ASN A 77 11.41 28.52 9.38
C ASN A 77 11.26 27.23 8.54
N PHE A 78 10.35 27.20 7.56
CA PHE A 78 10.20 26.07 6.65
C PHE A 78 11.49 25.81 5.88
N GLN A 79 11.96 24.56 5.91
CA GLN A 79 13.09 24.08 5.12
C GLN A 79 12.64 22.90 4.24
N PRO A 80 12.88 22.93 2.92
CA PRO A 80 12.60 21.79 2.07
C PRO A 80 13.41 20.58 2.54
N HIS A 81 12.74 19.43 2.68
CA HIS A 81 13.38 18.18 3.07
C HIS A 81 12.61 17.00 2.49
N PHE A 82 13.28 15.84 2.43
CA PHE A 82 12.64 14.57 2.12
C PHE A 82 12.25 13.89 3.44
N GLU A 83 11.01 13.43 3.53
CA GLU A 83 10.48 12.78 4.72
C GLU A 83 9.57 11.62 4.31
N LEU A 84 9.78 10.44 4.90
CA LEU A 84 8.84 9.33 4.87
C LEU A 84 8.02 9.34 6.15
N ASN A 85 6.73 9.63 6.02
CA ASN A 85 5.82 9.66 7.15
C ASN A 85 5.20 8.29 7.37
N SER A 86 5.44 7.74 8.55
CA SER A 86 4.83 6.49 9.01
C SER A 86 3.38 6.69 9.46
N PRO A 87 2.56 5.63 9.51
CA PRO A 87 1.30 5.69 10.23
C PRO A 87 1.51 5.91 11.73
N ASP A 88 0.51 6.43 12.39
CA ASP A 88 0.44 6.38 13.85
C ASP A 88 0.11 4.94 14.27
N TRP A 89 1.11 4.23 14.77
CA TRP A 89 0.95 2.83 15.14
C TRP A 89 0.05 2.59 16.36
N ALA A 90 -0.31 3.62 17.12
CA ALA A 90 -1.30 3.52 18.18
C ALA A 90 -2.73 3.47 17.60
N ASP A 91 -2.96 4.16 16.49
CA ASP A 91 -4.21 4.15 15.72
C ASP A 91 -3.92 4.59 14.29
N ILE A 92 -3.74 3.63 13.38
CA ILE A 92 -3.39 3.89 11.98
C ILE A 92 -4.46 4.70 11.23
N ASN A 93 -5.67 4.79 11.76
CA ASN A 93 -6.76 5.56 11.16
C ASN A 93 -7.04 6.88 11.90
N ASN A 94 -6.18 7.30 12.81
CA ASN A 94 -6.30 8.57 13.48
C ASN A 94 -6.07 9.73 12.50
N LYS A 95 -7.11 10.51 12.24
CA LYS A 95 -7.08 11.58 11.24
C LYS A 95 -6.19 12.77 11.63
N GLU A 96 -5.85 12.91 12.91
CA GLU A 96 -5.06 14.03 13.40
C GLU A 96 -3.56 13.72 13.45
N THR A 97 -3.19 12.44 13.54
CA THR A 97 -1.80 12.03 13.79
C THR A 97 -1.23 11.09 12.73
N SER A 98 -2.07 10.25 12.10
CA SER A 98 -1.58 9.26 11.13
C SER A 98 -1.54 9.83 9.72
N ALA A 99 -0.40 9.75 9.06
CA ALA A 99 -0.22 10.18 7.67
C ALA A 99 -0.77 9.16 6.65
N ILE A 100 -0.89 7.90 7.06
CA ILE A 100 -1.34 6.78 6.23
C ILE A 100 -2.32 5.96 7.05
N GLY A 101 -3.41 5.51 6.43
CA GLY A 101 -4.37 4.62 7.06
C GLY A 101 -4.75 3.45 6.18
N PHE A 102 -5.49 2.52 6.77
CA PHE A 102 -6.09 1.39 6.05
C PHE A 102 -7.50 1.15 6.55
N VAL A 103 -8.50 1.23 5.66
CA VAL A 103 -9.87 0.87 5.96
C VAL A 103 -10.18 -0.50 5.38
N LYS A 104 -10.64 -1.42 6.21
CA LYS A 104 -11.06 -2.76 5.79
C LYS A 104 -12.33 -2.67 4.96
N GLY A 105 -12.37 -3.35 3.82
CA GLY A 105 -13.54 -3.47 2.97
C GLY A 105 -14.53 -4.52 3.51
N THR A 106 -15.77 -4.42 3.06
CA THR A 106 -16.84 -5.34 3.50
C THR A 106 -16.72 -6.74 2.88
N ALA A 107 -15.95 -6.88 1.80
CA ALA A 107 -15.66 -8.17 1.18
C ALA A 107 -14.56 -8.95 1.91
N LEU A 108 -13.83 -8.32 2.84
CA LEU A 108 -12.80 -8.99 3.63
C LEU A 108 -13.45 -9.95 4.63
N SER A 109 -13.07 -11.24 4.57
CA SER A 109 -13.59 -12.22 5.51
C SER A 109 -13.11 -11.94 6.94
N ALA A 110 -13.89 -12.40 7.93
CA ALA A 110 -13.51 -12.22 9.34
C ALA A 110 -12.17 -12.87 9.68
N GLU A 111 -11.84 -14.02 9.06
CA GLU A 111 -10.55 -14.67 9.25
C GLU A 111 -9.41 -13.83 8.66
N ALA A 112 -9.56 -13.32 7.44
CA ALA A 112 -8.55 -12.46 6.81
C ALA A 112 -8.41 -11.13 7.57
N ALA A 113 -9.51 -10.57 8.08
CA ALA A 113 -9.48 -9.36 8.89
C ALA A 113 -8.69 -9.57 10.20
N ALA A 114 -8.85 -10.73 10.86
CA ALA A 114 -8.08 -11.06 12.08
C ALA A 114 -6.57 -11.19 11.77
N LYS A 115 -6.21 -11.89 10.69
CA LYS A 115 -4.80 -11.99 10.25
C LYS A 115 -4.20 -10.64 9.89
N LEU A 116 -4.97 -9.76 9.27
CA LEU A 116 -4.54 -8.39 8.98
C LEU A 116 -4.29 -7.60 10.28
N ASP A 117 -5.13 -7.76 11.30
CA ASP A 117 -4.92 -7.11 12.59
C ASP A 117 -3.65 -7.62 13.28
N GLU A 118 -3.38 -8.93 13.24
CA GLU A 118 -2.13 -9.52 13.74
C GLU A 118 -0.91 -8.96 12.99
N PHE A 119 -1.02 -8.81 11.67
CA PHE A 119 0.06 -8.24 10.86
C PHE A 119 0.31 -6.76 11.18
N ILE A 120 -0.75 -5.95 11.30
CA ILE A 120 -0.64 -4.54 11.72
C ILE A 120 -0.01 -4.44 13.11
N ALA A 121 -0.41 -5.30 14.05
CA ALA A 121 0.19 -5.35 15.38
C ALA A 121 1.68 -5.73 15.34
N ALA A 122 2.08 -6.63 14.46
CA ALA A 122 3.49 -7.00 14.26
C ALA A 122 4.30 -5.81 13.70
N LEU A 123 3.76 -5.06 12.74
CA LEU A 123 4.39 -3.83 12.23
C LEU A 123 4.53 -2.78 13.33
N ALA A 124 3.48 -2.56 14.12
CA ALA A 124 3.50 -1.68 15.29
C ALA A 124 4.52 -2.14 16.34
N GLY A 125 4.76 -3.45 16.45
CA GLY A 125 5.76 -4.07 17.30
C GLY A 125 7.20 -4.01 16.78
N GLY A 126 7.41 -3.40 15.59
CA GLY A 126 8.73 -3.21 15.00
C GLY A 126 9.10 -4.22 13.90
N LEU A 127 8.15 -5.03 13.42
CA LEU A 127 8.39 -5.82 12.20
C LEU A 127 8.72 -4.86 11.05
N ASN A 128 9.87 -5.04 10.43
CA ASN A 128 10.28 -4.26 9.26
C ASN A 128 10.42 -5.20 8.06
N LEU A 129 9.58 -4.99 7.04
CA LEU A 129 9.57 -5.80 5.82
C LEU A 129 10.80 -5.54 4.93
N TRP A 130 11.49 -4.43 5.14
CA TRP A 130 12.71 -4.05 4.43
C TRP A 130 13.98 -4.47 5.19
N THR A 131 13.91 -5.64 5.82
CA THR A 131 15.06 -6.28 6.48
C THR A 131 15.49 -7.48 5.65
N GLY A 132 16.78 -7.55 5.32
CA GLY A 132 17.37 -8.66 4.56
C GLY A 132 17.32 -10.02 5.30
N PRO A 133 17.53 -11.12 4.56
CA PRO A 133 18.02 -11.11 3.17
C PRO A 133 16.91 -10.77 2.15
N LEU A 134 17.20 -9.87 1.23
CA LEU A 134 16.34 -9.57 0.08
C LEU A 134 17.16 -9.65 -1.21
N ASN A 135 16.59 -10.25 -2.23
CA ASN A 135 17.16 -10.32 -3.56
C ASN A 135 16.32 -9.52 -4.55
N LEU A 136 16.96 -9.02 -5.59
CA LEU A 136 16.30 -8.43 -6.75
C LEU A 136 15.73 -9.52 -7.67
N GLN A 137 14.88 -9.14 -8.60
CA GLN A 137 14.21 -10.03 -9.54
C GLN A 137 15.19 -10.89 -10.37
N ASP A 138 16.40 -10.36 -10.67
CA ASP A 138 17.45 -11.08 -11.41
C ASP A 138 18.29 -12.01 -10.52
N GLY A 139 17.96 -12.14 -9.23
CA GLY A 139 18.69 -12.94 -8.24
C GLY A 139 19.89 -12.23 -7.61
N THR A 140 20.16 -10.97 -7.97
CA THR A 140 21.23 -10.19 -7.32
C THR A 140 20.85 -9.89 -5.88
N ALA A 141 21.78 -10.13 -4.94
CA ALA A 141 21.56 -9.79 -3.52
C ALA A 141 21.40 -8.27 -3.37
N TYR A 142 20.30 -7.86 -2.75
CA TYR A 142 19.99 -6.45 -2.48
C TYR A 142 20.31 -6.07 -1.04
N LEU A 143 19.77 -6.80 -0.08
CA LEU A 143 20.08 -6.62 1.34
C LEU A 143 20.65 -7.93 1.91
N ALA A 144 21.75 -7.83 2.63
CA ALA A 144 22.29 -8.96 3.38
C ALA A 144 21.41 -9.31 4.59
N ASP A 145 21.60 -10.49 5.14
CA ASP A 145 20.85 -10.96 6.31
C ASP A 145 20.95 -9.98 7.49
N GLY A 146 19.81 -9.60 8.05
CA GLY A 146 19.68 -8.65 9.16
C GLY A 146 19.93 -7.19 8.82
N VAL A 147 20.27 -6.85 7.58
CA VAL A 147 20.44 -5.46 7.15
C VAL A 147 19.07 -4.83 6.88
N VAL A 148 18.83 -3.66 7.47
CA VAL A 148 17.62 -2.85 7.24
C VAL A 148 17.90 -1.85 6.15
N ALA A 149 17.00 -1.76 5.16
CA ALA A 149 17.10 -0.77 4.09
C ALA A 149 16.95 0.66 4.63
N THR A 150 17.72 1.57 4.06
CA THR A 150 17.50 3.01 4.24
C THR A 150 16.29 3.50 3.42
N ASP A 151 15.72 4.64 3.78
CA ASP A 151 14.63 5.27 3.02
C ASP A 151 14.98 5.47 1.54
N GLN A 152 16.24 5.80 1.25
CA GLN A 152 16.71 5.97 -0.13
C GLN A 152 16.76 4.64 -0.89
N GLU A 153 17.20 3.56 -0.26
CA GLU A 153 17.21 2.23 -0.87
C GLU A 153 15.78 1.76 -1.15
N ILE A 154 14.83 2.02 -0.28
CA ILE A 154 13.42 1.71 -0.51
C ILE A 154 12.88 2.52 -1.69
N TRP A 155 13.11 3.84 -1.69
CA TRP A 155 12.58 4.76 -2.70
C TRP A 155 13.18 4.58 -4.09
N TYR A 156 14.47 4.24 -4.15
CA TYR A 156 15.20 4.04 -5.40
C TYR A 156 15.50 2.57 -5.69
N LEU A 157 14.57 1.66 -5.29
CA LEU A 157 14.71 0.24 -5.61
C LEU A 157 14.92 0.04 -7.12
N PRO A 158 16.07 -0.55 -7.55
CA PRO A 158 16.44 -0.55 -8.97
C PRO A 158 15.67 -1.56 -9.81
N GLN A 159 15.11 -2.58 -9.19
CA GLN A 159 14.33 -3.65 -9.83
C GLN A 159 13.21 -4.10 -8.88
N LEU A 160 12.26 -4.87 -9.39
CA LEU A 160 11.35 -5.66 -8.55
C LEU A 160 12.15 -6.62 -7.67
N LEU A 161 11.57 -7.04 -6.56
CA LEU A 161 12.16 -8.06 -5.70
C LEU A 161 11.95 -9.46 -6.29
N GLU A 162 12.77 -10.40 -5.87
CA GLU A 162 12.63 -11.82 -6.19
C GLU A 162 11.21 -12.33 -5.87
N GLY A 163 10.63 -13.09 -6.77
CA GLY A 163 9.24 -13.58 -6.67
C GLY A 163 8.18 -12.63 -7.22
N MET A 164 8.53 -11.39 -7.56
CA MET A 164 7.64 -10.49 -8.29
C MET A 164 7.73 -10.73 -9.80
N GLU A 165 6.60 -10.73 -10.49
CA GLU A 165 6.51 -10.85 -11.95
C GLU A 165 6.23 -9.48 -12.57
N GLY A 166 6.90 -9.17 -13.68
CA GLY A 166 6.72 -7.92 -14.41
C GLY A 166 8.02 -7.32 -14.90
N GLN A 167 7.92 -6.18 -15.58
CA GLN A 167 9.07 -5.44 -16.09
C GLN A 167 9.55 -4.43 -15.04
N SER A 168 10.79 -4.58 -14.58
CA SER A 168 11.39 -3.72 -13.56
C SER A 168 11.88 -2.38 -14.10
N VAL A 169 12.34 -2.36 -15.37
CA VAL A 169 12.95 -1.20 -16.05
C VAL A 169 12.39 -1.09 -17.46
N SER A 170 12.28 0.13 -17.98
CA SER A 170 12.00 0.34 -19.41
C SER A 170 13.21 -0.11 -20.23
N GLU A 171 12.97 -0.82 -21.33
CA GLU A 171 13.97 -1.08 -22.34
C GLU A 171 14.53 0.20 -22.98
#